data_19843a3a1eef2c6ec49964df45f3b4dd
#
_entry.id   19843a3a1eef2c6ec49964df45f3b4dd
#
_cell.length_a   1.000
_cell.length_b   1.000
_cell.length_c   1.000
_cell.angle_alpha   90.00
_cell.angle_beta   90.00
_cell.angle_gamma   90.00
#
_symmetry.space_group_name_H-M   'P 1'
#
loop_
_entity.id
_entity.type
_entity.pdbx_description
1 polymer ?
#
loop_
_entity_poly.entity_id
_entity_poly.type
_entity_poly.pdbx_seq_one_letter_code
_entity_poly.pdbx_strand_id
1 'polypeptide(L)'
;MAESIKYIGASTHDLDLFEGQYSIPNGMAYNSYVIDDEKIAIMDTVDKIVTDKWLENLEKALDGREPEYLVVQHLEPDHSGNINTLLKIYPHLTLVCTAKAKAMLEQFDIKAENVMAVKEGDELSLGSHTLKFILAPMVHWPEVMITYEESEKALFSADAFGKFGALDVDEDWSYEARRYYFNIVGKYGLPVSNVLKKAGKLDIKTIYPLHGPILSDEIPEVLRLYTIWSSYEPEDE
;
A
#
# COMPACT_ATOMS: atom_id res chain seq x y z
N MET A 1 1.30 -11.74 12.24
CA MET A 1 0.68 -11.71 10.89
C MET A 1 -0.27 -12.90 10.77
N ALA A 2 -1.40 -12.75 10.14
CA ALA A 2 -2.22 -13.88 9.75
C ALA A 2 -1.42 -14.80 8.80
N GLU A 3 -1.61 -16.12 8.87
CA GLU A 3 -0.88 -17.06 8.01
C GLU A 3 -1.19 -16.87 6.51
N SER A 4 -2.38 -16.32 6.20
CA SER A 4 -2.87 -16.09 4.84
C SER A 4 -2.37 -14.79 4.19
N ILE A 5 -1.94 -13.79 4.99
CA ILE A 5 -1.37 -12.52 4.50
C ILE A 5 0.14 -12.57 4.69
N LYS A 6 0.87 -12.68 3.57
CA LYS A 6 2.33 -12.83 3.55
C LYS A 6 2.98 -11.54 3.08
N TYR A 7 3.96 -11.03 3.82
CA TYR A 7 4.81 -9.92 3.39
C TYR A 7 5.79 -10.39 2.32
N ILE A 8 5.85 -9.67 1.21
CA ILE A 8 6.75 -9.96 0.09
C ILE A 8 7.59 -8.75 -0.34
N GLY A 9 7.46 -7.63 0.37
CA GLY A 9 8.23 -6.42 0.10
C GLY A 9 9.73 -6.56 0.34
N ALA A 10 10.46 -5.48 0.13
CA ALA A 10 11.89 -5.40 0.40
C ALA A 10 12.31 -4.00 0.82
N SER A 11 13.37 -3.92 1.61
CA SER A 11 14.04 -2.66 1.96
C SER A 11 15.31 -2.46 1.12
N THR A 12 15.71 -1.20 0.95
CA THR A 12 16.99 -0.82 0.35
C THR A 12 17.68 0.27 1.14
N HIS A 13 19.02 0.25 1.15
CA HIS A 13 19.90 1.29 1.66
C HIS A 13 20.71 1.97 0.53
N ASP A 14 20.40 1.64 -0.74
CA ASP A 14 21.14 2.09 -1.91
C ASP A 14 20.65 3.44 -2.45
N LEU A 15 19.77 4.13 -1.73
CA LEU A 15 19.23 5.43 -2.07
C LEU A 15 19.55 6.46 -0.99
N ASP A 16 20.09 7.62 -1.39
CA ASP A 16 20.26 8.77 -0.51
C ASP A 16 18.98 9.60 -0.36
N LEU A 17 18.16 9.62 -1.41
CA LEU A 17 16.96 10.44 -1.49
C LEU A 17 15.76 9.63 -1.97
N PHE A 18 14.66 9.69 -1.23
CA PHE A 18 13.35 9.24 -1.67
C PHE A 18 12.76 10.28 -2.64
N GLU A 19 12.21 9.84 -3.77
CA GLU A 19 11.68 10.69 -4.86
C GLU A 19 12.66 11.78 -5.34
N GLY A 20 13.95 11.60 -5.13
CA GLY A 20 14.95 12.59 -5.47
C GLY A 20 14.93 13.87 -4.61
N GLN A 21 14.17 13.89 -3.52
CA GLN A 21 13.93 15.09 -2.71
C GLN A 21 14.19 14.87 -1.21
N TYR A 22 13.76 13.74 -0.65
CA TYR A 22 13.73 13.55 0.80
C TYR A 22 14.86 12.64 1.24
N SER A 23 15.78 13.17 2.08
CA SER A 23 16.87 12.38 2.63
C SER A 23 16.37 11.19 3.43
N ILE A 24 16.90 10.00 3.12
CA ILE A 24 16.54 8.74 3.78
C ILE A 24 17.81 8.00 4.27
N PRO A 25 18.51 8.55 5.29
CA PRO A 25 19.77 7.98 5.77
C PRO A 25 19.62 6.55 6.30
N ASN A 26 18.41 6.17 6.70
CA ASN A 26 18.06 4.83 7.18
C ASN A 26 17.42 3.95 6.09
N GLY A 27 17.62 4.30 4.81
CA GLY A 27 17.05 3.55 3.69
C GLY A 27 15.54 3.73 3.52
N MET A 28 14.91 2.83 2.76
CA MET A 28 13.48 2.83 2.50
C MET A 28 12.92 1.41 2.41
N ALA A 29 11.73 1.19 2.93
CA ALA A 29 10.96 -0.02 2.76
C ALA A 29 9.92 0.18 1.64
N TYR A 30 9.85 -0.76 0.72
CA TYR A 30 8.80 -0.87 -0.30
C TYR A 30 8.00 -2.13 -0.03
N ASN A 31 6.78 -1.95 0.45
CA ASN A 31 5.95 -3.06 0.92
C ASN A 31 5.02 -3.55 -0.18
N SER A 32 4.87 -4.84 -0.23
CA SER A 32 3.92 -5.56 -1.05
C SER A 32 3.51 -6.82 -0.31
N TYR A 33 2.31 -7.32 -0.56
CA TYR A 33 1.78 -8.45 0.20
C TYR A 33 1.08 -9.44 -0.73
N VAL A 34 1.03 -10.71 -0.32
CA VAL A 34 0.21 -11.74 -0.96
C VAL A 34 -0.89 -12.14 0.01
N ILE A 35 -2.13 -12.17 -0.46
CA ILE A 35 -3.24 -12.83 0.21
C ILE A 35 -3.41 -14.20 -0.43
N ASP A 36 -3.06 -15.24 0.33
CA ASP A 36 -3.06 -16.63 -0.10
C ASP A 36 -4.40 -17.28 0.25
N ASP A 37 -5.25 -17.49 -0.76
CA ASP A 37 -6.58 -18.07 -0.63
C ASP A 37 -6.89 -18.98 -1.83
N GLU A 38 -8.16 -19.34 -2.07
CA GLU A 38 -8.58 -20.05 -3.29
C GLU A 38 -8.09 -19.32 -4.54
N LYS A 39 -8.27 -17.98 -4.56
CA LYS A 39 -7.70 -17.06 -5.53
C LYS A 39 -6.65 -16.21 -4.85
N ILE A 40 -5.48 -16.13 -5.44
CA ILE A 40 -4.38 -15.34 -4.86
C ILE A 40 -4.45 -13.91 -5.35
N ALA A 41 -4.34 -12.95 -4.43
CA ALA A 41 -4.19 -11.54 -4.73
C ALA A 41 -2.83 -11.01 -4.27
N ILE A 42 -2.14 -10.28 -5.15
CA ILE A 42 -0.97 -9.47 -4.82
C ILE A 42 -1.46 -8.05 -4.54
N MET A 43 -1.00 -7.45 -3.44
CA MET A 43 -1.33 -6.08 -3.04
C MET A 43 -0.14 -5.18 -3.38
N ASP A 44 -0.31 -4.39 -4.45
CA ASP A 44 0.69 -3.53 -5.06
C ASP A 44 2.01 -4.22 -5.46
N THR A 45 2.88 -3.51 -6.13
CA THR A 45 4.24 -3.93 -6.43
C THR A 45 5.23 -3.04 -5.66
N VAL A 46 6.49 -3.01 -6.07
CA VAL A 46 7.56 -2.28 -5.41
C VAL A 46 8.38 -1.46 -6.41
N ASP A 47 9.23 -0.58 -5.90
CA ASP A 47 10.23 0.14 -6.71
C ASP A 47 11.16 -0.83 -7.45
N LYS A 48 11.59 -0.41 -8.64
CA LYS A 48 12.48 -1.22 -9.49
C LYS A 48 13.81 -1.57 -8.85
N ILE A 49 14.27 -0.75 -7.92
CA ILE A 49 15.55 -0.96 -7.23
C ILE A 49 15.56 -2.26 -6.40
N VAL A 50 14.39 -2.73 -5.95
CA VAL A 50 14.25 -3.95 -5.15
C VAL A 50 13.58 -5.11 -5.90
N THR A 51 13.45 -5.00 -7.24
CA THR A 51 12.74 -5.99 -8.08
C THR A 51 13.17 -7.43 -7.82
N ASP A 52 14.47 -7.70 -7.86
CA ASP A 52 14.99 -9.08 -7.76
C ASP A 52 14.62 -9.70 -6.41
N LYS A 53 14.81 -8.94 -5.33
CA LYS A 53 14.47 -9.40 -3.98
C LYS A 53 12.98 -9.63 -3.80
N TRP A 54 12.17 -8.73 -4.33
CA TRP A 54 10.73 -8.84 -4.30
C TRP A 54 10.24 -10.07 -5.08
N LEU A 55 10.77 -10.33 -6.27
CA LEU A 55 10.42 -11.53 -7.06
C LEU A 55 10.80 -12.83 -6.34
N GLU A 56 11.96 -12.88 -5.68
CA GLU A 56 12.33 -14.02 -4.84
C GLU A 56 11.32 -14.26 -3.70
N ASN A 57 10.88 -13.18 -3.04
CA ASN A 57 9.92 -13.25 -1.96
C ASN A 57 8.54 -13.68 -2.47
N LEU A 58 8.12 -13.14 -3.63
CA LEU A 58 6.87 -13.51 -4.29
C LEU A 58 6.84 -14.99 -4.67
N GLU A 59 7.91 -15.50 -5.32
CA GLU A 59 8.02 -16.93 -5.70
C GLU A 59 7.86 -17.84 -4.48
N LYS A 60 8.54 -17.50 -3.38
CA LYS A 60 8.43 -18.24 -2.11
C LYS A 60 7.02 -18.19 -1.52
N ALA A 61 6.37 -17.03 -1.59
CA ALA A 61 5.03 -16.86 -1.03
C ALA A 61 3.97 -17.61 -1.84
N LEU A 62 4.13 -17.69 -3.16
CA LEU A 62 3.23 -18.38 -4.08
C LEU A 62 3.34 -19.91 -4.01
N ASP A 63 4.51 -20.44 -3.62
CA ASP A 63 4.76 -21.90 -3.48
C ASP A 63 4.28 -22.72 -4.69
N GLY A 64 4.60 -22.26 -5.89
CA GLY A 64 4.24 -22.90 -7.15
C GLY A 64 2.80 -22.64 -7.63
N ARG A 65 2.03 -21.82 -6.94
CA ARG A 65 0.71 -21.35 -7.38
C ARG A 65 0.85 -20.08 -8.24
N GLU A 66 -0.20 -19.74 -8.97
CA GLU A 66 -0.25 -18.51 -9.77
C GLU A 66 -1.27 -17.51 -9.21
N PRO A 67 -0.97 -16.20 -9.20
CA PRO A 67 -1.90 -15.18 -8.74
C PRO A 67 -2.96 -14.88 -9.80
N GLU A 68 -4.20 -14.66 -9.38
CA GLU A 68 -5.29 -14.19 -10.25
C GLU A 68 -5.41 -12.68 -10.29
N TYR A 69 -5.08 -12.01 -9.19
CA TYR A 69 -5.29 -10.57 -9.06
C TYR A 69 -4.03 -9.83 -8.64
N LEU A 70 -3.83 -8.65 -9.23
CA LEU A 70 -2.97 -7.60 -8.71
C LEU A 70 -3.86 -6.42 -8.33
N VAL A 71 -4.01 -6.16 -7.05
CA VAL A 71 -4.70 -4.97 -6.54
C VAL A 71 -3.72 -3.81 -6.57
N VAL A 72 -4.02 -2.81 -7.39
CA VAL A 72 -3.20 -1.60 -7.56
C VAL A 72 -3.89 -0.47 -6.82
N GLN A 73 -3.43 -0.20 -5.60
CA GLN A 73 -3.97 0.86 -4.77
C GLN A 73 -3.41 2.23 -5.15
N HIS A 74 -2.15 2.24 -5.64
CA HIS A 74 -1.44 3.46 -6.01
C HIS A 74 -0.55 3.24 -7.23
N LEU A 75 -0.46 4.26 -8.11
CA LEU A 75 0.29 4.18 -9.37
C LEU A 75 1.64 4.90 -9.32
N GLU A 76 2.06 5.44 -8.19
CA GLU A 76 3.40 6.01 -8.06
C GLU A 76 4.46 4.97 -8.44
N PRO A 77 5.56 5.36 -9.12
CA PRO A 77 6.53 4.39 -9.67
C PRO A 77 7.12 3.41 -8.67
N ASP A 78 7.23 3.79 -7.42
CA ASP A 78 7.74 2.94 -6.34
C ASP A 78 6.75 1.86 -5.86
N HIS A 79 5.48 1.93 -6.31
CA HIS A 79 4.45 0.89 -6.10
C HIS A 79 3.98 0.25 -7.41
N SER A 80 4.18 0.91 -8.54
CA SER A 80 3.73 0.43 -9.86
C SER A 80 4.87 -0.04 -10.77
N GLY A 81 6.13 0.17 -10.37
CA GLY A 81 7.31 -0.06 -11.21
C GLY A 81 7.45 -1.47 -11.76
N ASN A 82 6.89 -2.45 -11.06
CA ASN A 82 6.97 -3.86 -11.43
C ASN A 82 5.67 -4.45 -12.01
N ILE A 83 4.63 -3.65 -12.25
CA ILE A 83 3.38 -4.15 -12.86
C ILE A 83 3.66 -4.84 -14.20
N ASN A 84 4.42 -4.19 -15.09
CA ASN A 84 4.77 -4.79 -16.38
C ASN A 84 5.66 -6.04 -16.26
N THR A 85 6.44 -6.17 -15.19
CA THR A 85 7.21 -7.39 -14.89
C THR A 85 6.27 -8.54 -14.57
N LEU A 86 5.27 -8.31 -13.71
CA LEU A 86 4.25 -9.33 -13.39
C LEU A 86 3.42 -9.73 -14.60
N LEU A 87 2.99 -8.77 -15.42
CA LEU A 87 2.19 -9.04 -16.63
C LEU A 87 2.95 -9.88 -17.65
N LYS A 88 4.29 -9.81 -17.67
CA LYS A 88 5.11 -10.69 -18.51
C LYS A 88 5.20 -12.11 -17.95
N ILE A 89 5.26 -12.25 -16.62
CA ILE A 89 5.35 -13.55 -15.94
C ILE A 89 3.97 -14.21 -15.92
N TYR A 90 2.91 -13.44 -15.59
CA TYR A 90 1.53 -13.89 -15.45
C TYR A 90 0.60 -13.12 -16.41
N PRO A 91 0.55 -13.45 -17.70
CA PRO A 91 -0.23 -12.69 -18.69
C PRO A 91 -1.74 -12.70 -18.43
N HIS A 92 -2.25 -13.69 -17.71
CA HIS A 92 -3.67 -13.81 -17.33
C HIS A 92 -4.07 -12.94 -16.13
N LEU A 93 -3.09 -12.34 -15.43
CA LEU A 93 -3.31 -11.55 -14.23
C LEU A 93 -4.32 -10.42 -14.47
N THR A 94 -5.29 -10.29 -13.59
CA THR A 94 -6.27 -9.22 -13.62
C THR A 94 -5.83 -8.07 -12.70
N LEU A 95 -5.60 -6.88 -13.26
CA LEU A 95 -5.38 -5.67 -12.47
C LEU A 95 -6.71 -5.21 -11.88
N VAL A 96 -6.75 -5.03 -10.57
CA VAL A 96 -7.90 -4.46 -9.84
C VAL A 96 -7.52 -3.08 -9.35
N CYS A 97 -8.16 -2.04 -9.86
CA CYS A 97 -7.81 -0.66 -9.56
C CYS A 97 -9.01 0.27 -9.69
N THR A 98 -8.87 1.53 -9.29
CA THR A 98 -9.95 2.51 -9.49
C THR A 98 -10.13 2.84 -10.98
N ALA A 99 -11.32 3.35 -11.34
CA ALA A 99 -11.55 3.85 -12.70
C ALA A 99 -10.57 4.98 -13.09
N LYS A 100 -10.12 5.76 -12.10
CA LYS A 100 -9.12 6.82 -12.32
C LYS A 100 -7.74 6.22 -12.61
N ALA A 101 -7.30 5.23 -11.83
CA ALA A 101 -6.05 4.50 -12.08
C ALA A 101 -6.08 3.83 -13.46
N LYS A 102 -7.19 3.15 -13.81
CA LYS A 102 -7.36 2.54 -15.14
C LYS A 102 -7.14 3.55 -16.27
N ALA A 103 -7.65 4.77 -16.14
CA ALA A 103 -7.46 5.83 -17.14
C ALA A 103 -6.01 6.36 -17.19
N MET A 104 -5.21 6.11 -16.14
CA MET A 104 -3.81 6.54 -16.05
C MET A 104 -2.83 5.47 -16.54
N LEU A 105 -3.21 4.19 -16.60
CA LEU A 105 -2.30 3.07 -16.92
C LEU A 105 -1.47 3.31 -18.18
N GLU A 106 -2.08 3.82 -19.25
CA GLU A 106 -1.37 4.10 -20.51
C GLU A 106 -0.27 5.16 -20.35
N GLN A 107 -0.47 6.13 -19.44
CA GLN A 107 0.51 7.19 -19.17
C GLN A 107 1.74 6.66 -18.45
N PHE A 108 1.60 5.52 -17.77
CA PHE A 108 2.66 4.77 -17.11
C PHE A 108 3.22 3.62 -17.97
N ASP A 109 2.83 3.58 -19.27
CA ASP A 109 3.17 2.49 -20.22
C ASP A 109 2.79 1.09 -19.69
N ILE A 110 1.71 1.00 -18.91
CA ILE A 110 1.18 -0.26 -18.39
C ILE A 110 0.11 -0.77 -19.36
N LYS A 111 0.35 -1.94 -19.96
CA LYS A 111 -0.53 -2.57 -20.95
C LYS A 111 -1.08 -3.88 -20.40
N ALA A 112 -2.17 -3.79 -19.64
CA ALA A 112 -2.85 -4.96 -19.10
C ALA A 112 -4.05 -5.35 -20.00
N GLU A 113 -4.16 -6.63 -20.30
CA GLU A 113 -5.31 -7.17 -21.08
C GLU A 113 -6.57 -7.22 -20.19
N ASN A 114 -6.39 -7.59 -18.92
CA ASN A 114 -7.48 -7.72 -17.95
C ASN A 114 -7.40 -6.62 -16.89
N VAL A 115 -8.39 -5.72 -16.90
CA VAL A 115 -8.48 -4.64 -15.90
C VAL A 115 -9.89 -4.55 -15.35
N MET A 116 -10.03 -4.84 -14.07
CA MET A 116 -11.25 -4.68 -13.28
C MET A 116 -11.23 -3.31 -12.62
N ALA A 117 -12.10 -2.41 -13.07
CA ALA A 117 -12.27 -1.11 -12.42
C ALA A 117 -13.28 -1.24 -11.28
N VAL A 118 -12.86 -0.81 -10.08
CA VAL A 118 -13.68 -0.82 -8.87
C VAL A 118 -14.06 0.59 -8.42
N LYS A 119 -15.10 0.70 -7.61
CA LYS A 119 -15.61 1.94 -7.02
C LYS A 119 -15.81 1.79 -5.52
N GLU A 120 -16.21 2.86 -4.86
CA GLU A 120 -16.48 2.91 -3.43
C GLU A 120 -17.42 1.78 -2.99
N GLY A 121 -16.93 0.93 -2.09
CA GLY A 121 -17.70 -0.14 -1.47
C GLY A 121 -17.86 -1.41 -2.31
N ASP A 122 -17.27 -1.49 -3.51
CA ASP A 122 -17.21 -2.75 -4.26
C ASP A 122 -16.42 -3.79 -3.48
N GLU A 123 -16.77 -5.07 -3.68
CA GLU A 123 -16.16 -6.21 -2.99
C GLU A 123 -15.62 -7.22 -3.99
N LEU A 124 -14.51 -7.89 -3.64
CA LEU A 124 -13.90 -8.97 -4.38
C LEU A 124 -13.66 -10.16 -3.46
N SER A 125 -14.32 -11.29 -3.72
CA SER A 125 -14.07 -12.53 -2.97
C SER A 125 -12.88 -13.28 -3.57
N LEU A 126 -11.97 -13.71 -2.69
CA LEU A 126 -10.85 -14.58 -3.01
C LEU A 126 -11.11 -16.04 -2.62
N GLY A 127 -12.22 -16.30 -1.91
CA GLY A 127 -12.59 -17.56 -1.30
C GLY A 127 -13.07 -17.30 0.14
N SER A 128 -12.22 -17.53 1.13
CA SER A 128 -12.46 -17.20 2.52
C SER A 128 -12.23 -15.72 2.86
N HIS A 129 -11.41 -15.03 2.06
CA HIS A 129 -11.14 -13.60 2.19
C HIS A 129 -12.03 -12.77 1.27
N THR A 130 -12.48 -11.62 1.74
CA THR A 130 -13.23 -10.64 0.96
C THR A 130 -12.56 -9.28 1.07
N LEU A 131 -12.17 -8.73 -0.08
CA LEU A 131 -11.58 -7.41 -0.20
C LEU A 131 -12.67 -6.38 -0.47
N LYS A 132 -12.73 -5.33 0.34
CA LYS A 132 -13.63 -4.19 0.17
C LYS A 132 -12.84 -2.95 -0.18
N PHE A 133 -13.19 -2.30 -1.30
CA PHE A 133 -12.47 -1.16 -1.83
C PHE A 133 -13.04 0.16 -1.33
N ILE A 134 -12.17 1.04 -0.87
CA ILE A 134 -12.52 2.35 -0.31
C ILE A 134 -11.69 3.39 -1.05
N LEU A 135 -12.35 4.31 -1.75
CA LEU A 135 -11.65 5.36 -2.49
C LEU A 135 -11.01 6.37 -1.53
N ALA A 136 -9.75 6.68 -1.76
CA ALA A 136 -8.94 7.60 -0.98
C ALA A 136 -8.29 8.69 -1.87
N PRO A 137 -9.09 9.39 -2.73
CA PRO A 137 -8.51 10.33 -3.67
C PRO A 137 -7.75 11.44 -2.96
N MET A 138 -6.58 11.78 -3.49
CA MET A 138 -5.62 12.75 -2.95
C MET A 138 -4.97 12.33 -1.62
N VAL A 139 -4.96 11.02 -1.33
CA VAL A 139 -4.16 10.50 -0.22
C VAL A 139 -3.12 9.48 -0.79
N HIS A 140 -2.02 9.88 -1.55
CA HIS A 140 -1.86 11.34 -1.82
C HIS A 140 -2.12 11.71 -3.30
N TRP A 141 -2.34 10.76 -4.21
CA TRP A 141 -2.69 10.97 -5.62
C TRP A 141 -4.19 10.77 -5.89
N PRO A 142 -4.68 11.27 -7.06
CA PRO A 142 -6.14 11.30 -7.32
C PRO A 142 -6.77 9.93 -7.55
N GLU A 143 -5.99 8.90 -7.88
CA GLU A 143 -6.46 7.54 -8.18
C GLU A 143 -6.42 6.59 -6.98
N VAL A 144 -5.85 7.00 -5.86
CA VAL A 144 -5.60 6.15 -4.70
C VAL A 144 -6.89 5.53 -4.14
N MET A 145 -6.80 4.28 -3.78
CA MET A 145 -7.76 3.56 -2.95
C MET A 145 -7.03 2.85 -1.80
N ILE A 146 -7.76 2.51 -0.76
CA ILE A 146 -7.34 1.61 0.31
C ILE A 146 -8.24 0.39 0.27
N THR A 147 -7.75 -0.75 0.78
CA THR A 147 -8.48 -2.02 0.71
C THR A 147 -8.63 -2.59 2.11
N TYR A 148 -9.87 -2.89 2.52
CA TYR A 148 -10.16 -3.56 3.77
C TYR A 148 -10.44 -5.04 3.51
N GLU A 149 -9.69 -5.92 4.14
CA GLU A 149 -9.91 -7.36 4.15
C GLU A 149 -10.73 -7.72 5.39
N GLU A 150 -11.91 -8.30 5.16
CA GLU A 150 -12.95 -8.42 6.19
C GLU A 150 -12.69 -9.52 7.22
N SER A 151 -12.11 -10.67 6.83
CA SER A 151 -11.95 -11.83 7.71
C SER A 151 -10.87 -11.64 8.77
N GLU A 152 -9.72 -11.05 8.38
CA GLU A 152 -8.59 -10.75 9.27
C GLU A 152 -8.68 -9.32 9.85
N LYS A 153 -9.64 -8.51 9.35
CA LYS A 153 -9.80 -7.10 9.75
C LYS A 153 -8.55 -6.28 9.42
N ALA A 154 -7.99 -6.54 8.25
CA ALA A 154 -6.75 -5.98 7.76
C ALA A 154 -7.01 -4.79 6.83
N LEU A 155 -6.36 -3.65 7.07
CA LEU A 155 -6.41 -2.48 6.21
C LEU A 155 -5.12 -2.34 5.43
N PHE A 156 -5.16 -2.52 4.12
CA PHE A 156 -4.09 -2.13 3.21
C PHE A 156 -4.29 -0.66 2.87
N SER A 157 -3.40 0.18 3.36
CA SER A 157 -3.65 1.62 3.49
C SER A 157 -3.01 2.49 2.42
N ALA A 158 -2.43 1.89 1.38
CA ALA A 158 -1.56 2.60 0.44
C ALA A 158 -0.46 3.36 1.23
N ASP A 159 -0.15 4.60 0.88
CA ASP A 159 0.85 5.41 1.56
C ASP A 159 0.43 5.94 2.92
N ALA A 160 -0.88 5.92 3.21
CA ALA A 160 -1.34 6.35 4.52
C ALA A 160 -0.73 5.47 5.62
N PHE A 161 -0.35 6.11 6.72
CA PHE A 161 0.28 5.50 7.90
C PHE A 161 1.71 4.98 7.67
N GLY A 162 2.28 5.25 6.49
CA GLY A 162 3.67 4.94 6.17
C GLY A 162 4.68 5.83 6.88
N LYS A 163 5.95 5.43 6.80
CA LYS A 163 7.10 6.20 7.28
C LYS A 163 8.31 6.05 6.37
N PHE A 164 9.25 6.98 6.43
CA PHE A 164 10.59 6.75 5.89
C PHE A 164 11.35 5.71 6.72
N GLY A 165 12.37 5.09 6.09
CA GLY A 165 13.27 4.14 6.72
C GLY A 165 13.01 2.68 6.32
N ALA A 166 14.09 1.91 6.31
CA ALA A 166 14.08 0.47 6.08
C ALA A 166 13.56 -0.29 7.30
N LEU A 167 13.03 -1.51 7.10
CA LEU A 167 12.45 -2.32 8.20
C LEU A 167 13.49 -2.95 9.11
N ASP A 168 14.75 -2.99 8.71
CA ASP A 168 15.87 -3.52 9.50
C ASP A 168 16.53 -2.48 10.42
N VAL A 169 16.00 -1.25 10.46
CA VAL A 169 16.44 -0.18 11.35
C VAL A 169 15.46 -0.04 12.50
N ASP A 170 15.96 -0.16 13.72
CA ASP A 170 15.19 0.07 14.96
C ASP A 170 15.11 1.56 15.24
N GLU A 171 13.96 2.17 14.95
CA GLU A 171 13.69 3.58 15.18
C GLU A 171 12.23 3.83 15.56
N ASP A 172 12.00 4.94 16.29
CA ASP A 172 10.64 5.35 16.64
C ASP A 172 9.81 5.64 15.39
N TRP A 173 8.64 4.99 15.28
CA TRP A 173 7.74 5.16 14.14
C TRP A 173 7.31 6.62 13.98
N SER A 174 6.98 7.31 15.07
CA SER A 174 6.32 8.61 15.03
C SER A 174 7.16 9.71 14.39
N TYR A 175 8.48 9.68 14.60
CA TYR A 175 9.38 10.72 14.07
C TYR A 175 9.43 10.68 12.53
N GLU A 176 9.72 9.52 11.96
CA GLU A 176 9.83 9.35 10.51
C GLU A 176 8.46 9.32 9.82
N ALA A 177 7.40 8.86 10.51
CA ALA A 177 6.03 8.94 10.02
C ALA A 177 5.54 10.39 9.94
N ARG A 178 5.86 11.23 10.93
CA ARG A 178 5.56 12.67 10.89
C ARG A 178 6.26 13.34 9.72
N ARG A 179 7.54 13.05 9.55
CA ARG A 179 8.33 13.61 8.45
C ARG A 179 7.79 13.14 7.09
N TYR A 180 7.42 11.86 6.96
CA TYR A 180 6.77 11.29 5.78
C TYR A 180 5.42 12.01 5.53
N TYR A 181 4.54 12.05 6.53
CA TYR A 181 3.23 12.66 6.42
C TYR A 181 3.30 14.09 5.88
N PHE A 182 4.07 14.97 6.52
CA PHE A 182 4.10 16.38 6.13
C PHE A 182 4.75 16.64 4.77
N ASN A 183 5.65 15.77 4.33
CA ASN A 183 6.29 15.91 3.02
C ASN A 183 5.45 15.31 1.88
N ILE A 184 4.79 14.19 2.10
CA ILE A 184 4.08 13.45 1.06
C ILE A 184 2.57 13.76 1.06
N VAL A 185 1.92 13.69 2.22
CA VAL A 185 0.45 13.73 2.35
C VAL A 185 -0.07 15.05 2.91
N GLY A 186 0.73 15.78 3.69
CA GLY A 186 0.29 16.85 4.59
C GLY A 186 -0.47 18.01 3.95
N LYS A 187 -0.26 18.32 2.67
CA LYS A 187 -1.05 19.33 1.94
C LYS A 187 -2.51 18.93 1.70
N TYR A 188 -2.86 17.68 1.96
CA TYR A 188 -4.17 17.09 1.68
C TYR A 188 -4.96 16.74 2.96
N GLY A 189 -4.88 17.56 4.02
CA GLY A 189 -5.51 17.28 5.32
C GLY A 189 -7.00 16.94 5.23
N LEU A 190 -7.80 17.67 4.44
CA LEU A 190 -9.23 17.35 4.27
C LEU A 190 -9.47 15.98 3.61
N PRO A 191 -8.81 15.59 2.50
CA PRO A 191 -8.83 14.21 1.99
C PRO A 191 -8.48 13.17 3.06
N VAL A 192 -7.41 13.37 3.82
CA VAL A 192 -7.00 12.48 4.91
C VAL A 192 -8.09 12.36 5.97
N SER A 193 -8.64 13.48 6.46
CA SER A 193 -9.77 13.47 7.40
C SER A 193 -10.98 12.67 6.89
N ASN A 194 -11.25 12.74 5.58
CA ASN A 194 -12.36 11.97 4.98
C ASN A 194 -12.05 10.46 4.97
N VAL A 195 -10.79 10.06 4.69
CA VAL A 195 -10.37 8.65 4.77
C VAL A 195 -10.43 8.15 6.21
N LEU A 196 -9.95 8.92 7.19
CA LEU A 196 -10.04 8.58 8.63
C LEU A 196 -11.50 8.36 9.08
N LYS A 197 -12.44 9.20 8.61
CA LYS A 197 -13.88 9.01 8.91
C LYS A 197 -14.46 7.74 8.30
N LYS A 198 -13.96 7.29 7.16
CA LYS A 198 -14.37 6.01 6.54
C LYS A 198 -13.74 4.84 7.31
N ALA A 199 -12.45 4.89 7.57
CA ALA A 199 -11.70 3.87 8.32
C ALA A 199 -12.23 3.69 9.74
N GLY A 200 -12.62 4.77 10.42
CA GLY A 200 -13.20 4.73 11.77
C GLY A 200 -14.55 4.01 11.89
N LYS A 201 -15.15 3.57 10.78
CA LYS A 201 -16.35 2.73 10.76
C LYS A 201 -16.02 1.23 10.65
N LEU A 202 -14.76 0.89 10.47
CA LEU A 202 -14.26 -0.46 10.31
C LEU A 202 -13.64 -0.95 11.61
N ASP A 203 -13.71 -2.25 11.85
CA ASP A 203 -13.02 -2.91 12.95
C ASP A 203 -11.62 -3.34 12.48
N ILE A 204 -10.66 -2.40 12.52
CA ILE A 204 -9.29 -2.62 12.01
C ILE A 204 -8.43 -3.18 13.13
N LYS A 205 -7.81 -4.34 12.89
CA LYS A 205 -6.84 -4.97 13.80
C LYS A 205 -5.40 -4.81 13.35
N THR A 206 -5.20 -4.68 12.04
CA THR A 206 -3.86 -4.58 11.46
C THR A 206 -3.89 -3.61 10.28
N ILE A 207 -2.88 -2.75 10.17
CA ILE A 207 -2.69 -1.86 9.02
C ILE A 207 -1.42 -2.31 8.28
N TYR A 208 -1.55 -2.45 6.98
CA TYR A 208 -0.52 -2.84 6.03
C TYR A 208 -0.20 -1.66 5.10
N PRO A 209 0.73 -0.77 5.48
CA PRO A 209 1.10 0.37 4.65
C PRO A 209 2.08 -0.03 3.54
N LEU A 210 2.21 0.83 2.51
CA LEU A 210 3.18 0.62 1.44
C LEU A 210 4.62 0.95 1.85
N HIS A 211 4.80 1.69 2.96
CA HIS A 211 6.10 1.99 3.56
C HIS A 211 6.07 1.81 5.08
N GLY A 212 7.20 1.38 5.64
CA GLY A 212 7.33 1.20 7.09
C GLY A 212 6.73 -0.11 7.64
N PRO A 213 6.62 -0.25 8.96
CA PRO A 213 6.19 -1.50 9.59
C PRO A 213 4.68 -1.75 9.46
N ILE A 214 4.31 -3.02 9.59
CA ILE A 214 2.92 -3.42 9.82
C ILE A 214 2.52 -2.95 11.22
N LEU A 215 1.36 -2.30 11.34
CA LEU A 215 0.88 -1.69 12.58
C LEU A 215 -0.27 -2.50 13.17
N SER A 216 -0.24 -2.72 14.48
CA SER A 216 -1.27 -3.45 15.22
C SER A 216 -1.60 -2.75 16.56
N ASP A 217 -0.72 -2.86 17.54
CA ASP A 217 -0.95 -2.27 18.86
C ASP A 217 -0.85 -0.73 18.84
N GLU A 218 -0.13 -0.18 17.87
CA GLU A 218 0.09 1.27 17.69
C GLU A 218 -1.08 1.98 17.00
N ILE A 219 -2.07 1.26 16.45
CA ILE A 219 -3.18 1.83 15.67
C ILE A 219 -3.88 3.01 16.38
N PRO A 220 -4.22 2.95 17.69
CA PRO A 220 -4.84 4.08 18.36
C PRO A 220 -4.01 5.35 18.31
N GLU A 221 -2.70 5.25 18.52
CA GLU A 221 -1.79 6.40 18.49
C GLU A 221 -1.58 6.91 17.06
N VAL A 222 -1.43 6.01 16.10
CA VAL A 222 -1.32 6.34 14.68
C VAL A 222 -2.54 7.15 14.20
N LEU A 223 -3.75 6.71 14.53
CA LEU A 223 -4.99 7.40 14.18
C LEU A 223 -5.11 8.76 14.90
N ARG A 224 -4.67 8.86 16.16
CA ARG A 224 -4.64 10.10 16.90
C ARG A 224 -3.72 11.12 16.20
N LEU A 225 -2.50 10.73 15.87
CA LEU A 225 -1.53 11.61 15.21
C LEU A 225 -2.02 12.04 13.82
N TYR A 226 -2.52 11.11 13.01
CA TYR A 226 -3.08 11.45 11.70
C TYR A 226 -4.28 12.40 11.79
N THR A 227 -5.09 12.30 12.85
CA THR A 227 -6.20 13.23 13.10
C THR A 227 -5.68 14.64 13.36
N ILE A 228 -4.68 14.78 14.22
CA ILE A 228 -4.02 16.06 14.55
C ILE A 228 -3.35 16.64 13.30
N TRP A 229 -2.52 15.85 12.62
CA TRP A 229 -1.78 16.30 11.43
C TRP A 229 -2.72 16.74 10.30
N SER A 230 -3.84 16.03 10.09
CA SER A 230 -4.80 16.36 9.04
C SER A 230 -5.66 17.60 9.35
N SER A 231 -5.76 18.00 10.61
CA SER A 231 -6.41 19.24 11.04
C SER A 231 -5.46 20.44 11.11
N TYR A 232 -4.15 20.20 10.91
CA TYR A 232 -3.09 21.22 11.04
C TYR A 232 -2.98 21.81 12.45
N GLU A 233 -3.33 21.02 13.44
CA GLU A 233 -3.18 21.38 14.85
C GLU A 233 -1.79 20.96 15.36
N PRO A 234 -1.22 21.66 16.33
CA PRO A 234 0.03 21.23 16.96
C PRO A 234 -0.20 19.96 17.80
N GLU A 235 0.81 19.11 17.91
CA GLU A 235 0.76 17.88 18.72
C GLU A 235 0.82 18.19 20.22
N ASP A 236 1.55 19.25 20.58
CA ASP A 236 1.73 19.74 21.95
C ASP A 236 1.27 21.20 22.02
N GLU A 237 0.73 21.61 23.20
CA GLU A 237 0.35 23.02 23.49
C GLU A 237 1.57 23.90 23.76
#